data_cdbe0c6e4d38916b8272727baf1f6b53
#
_entry.id   cdbe0c6e4d38916b8272727baf1f6b53
#
_cell.length_a   1.000
_cell.length_b   1.000
_cell.length_c   1.000
_cell.angle_alpha   90.00
_cell.angle_beta   90.00
_cell.angle_gamma   90.00
#
_symmetry.space_group_name_H-M   'P 1'
#
loop_
_entity.id
_entity.type
_entity.pdbx_description
1 polymer ?
#
loop_
_entity_poly.entity_id
_entity_poly.type
_entity_poly.pdbx_seq_one_letter_code
_entity_poly.pdbx_strand_id
1 'polypeptide(L)'
;MKHYEGFTSPAAQTTTVDGNGNTVIEYKYARNVHKLKLVDRGGDENNMEGFGMPFGAAITEVAIRSGYRFEGWYTDKDFNNRFDGTMPDKDLTLYAKQTPVMSSYNVYHYKESVDGSCFDLMDEEVLSGLTESEVTPQPKQYEGFTSPEAKTGQINGWGGPDIWYHYKRNSYNLTYVLNNGEDNKTSKVRYEAEITNTPSRTGYAFAGWYTDEALTQPYVQTTMPAHDLTLYAKWEAGMKTYQVRHYQQSIGNSEQYDLAETETVTAKTGEHLTLAVKAYEGFTAPKPVSYDVVDDGEITYVDYKYTRDRHQVTIHYNNGNDSETKELAYGEKWEEKPYRAGYAFAGWYTDAEFTKAFDGVVPARDITLYAKWDVQSVNYTVKHCLQNANDDGYSLGAQENFNADTDTVVTPEVKNFDGFTAPEKQQVTVEGDGRTTVIYRYTRNVAIR
;
A
#
# COMPACT_ATOMS: atom_id res chain seq x y z
N MET A 1 -25.82 -112.63 -39.38
CA MET A 1 -25.95 -111.16 -39.04
C MET A 1 -24.77 -110.46 -39.73
N LYS A 2 -25.02 -109.24 -40.17
CA LYS A 2 -23.95 -108.35 -40.62
C LYS A 2 -23.27 -107.67 -39.44
N HIS A 3 -22.00 -107.41 -39.52
CA HIS A 3 -21.26 -106.63 -38.57
C HIS A 3 -21.09 -105.18 -39.14
N TYR A 4 -21.41 -104.24 -38.32
CA TYR A 4 -21.20 -102.82 -38.64
C TYR A 4 -20.25 -102.24 -37.61
N GLU A 5 -19.23 -101.55 -38.05
CA GLU A 5 -18.27 -100.84 -37.22
C GLU A 5 -19.02 -99.79 -36.30
N GLY A 6 -18.72 -99.84 -35.03
CA GLY A 6 -19.33 -98.93 -34.08
C GLY A 6 -20.75 -99.34 -33.60
N PHE A 7 -21.18 -100.45 -33.94
CA PHE A 7 -22.48 -100.98 -33.52
C PHE A 7 -22.41 -102.40 -32.97
N THR A 8 -23.11 -102.57 -31.87
CA THR A 8 -23.33 -103.86 -31.26
C THR A 8 -24.43 -104.59 -32.05
N SER A 9 -24.09 -105.81 -32.52
CA SER A 9 -25.03 -106.62 -33.29
C SER A 9 -26.11 -107.19 -32.28
N PRO A 10 -27.36 -107.13 -32.70
CA PRO A 10 -28.43 -107.67 -31.92
C PRO A 10 -28.35 -109.24 -31.86
N ALA A 11 -29.05 -109.84 -30.94
CA ALA A 11 -29.16 -111.32 -30.92
C ALA A 11 -29.83 -111.85 -32.23
N ALA A 12 -29.47 -113.07 -32.69
CA ALA A 12 -30.15 -113.70 -33.76
C ALA A 12 -31.62 -113.92 -33.47
N GLN A 13 -32.47 -113.58 -34.41
CA GLN A 13 -33.91 -113.73 -34.29
C GLN A 13 -34.35 -114.98 -35.13
N THR A 14 -35.27 -115.77 -34.54
CA THR A 14 -35.95 -116.83 -35.18
C THR A 14 -37.42 -116.44 -35.40
N THR A 15 -37.90 -116.57 -36.65
CA THR A 15 -39.32 -116.28 -36.94
C THR A 15 -39.85 -117.37 -37.88
N THR A 16 -41.18 -117.59 -37.91
CA THR A 16 -41.87 -118.45 -38.86
C THR A 16 -42.13 -117.65 -40.12
N VAL A 17 -41.82 -118.19 -41.28
CA VAL A 17 -42.06 -117.56 -42.59
C VAL A 17 -43.52 -117.72 -42.97
N ASP A 18 -44.27 -116.65 -43.14
CA ASP A 18 -45.63 -116.74 -43.61
C ASP A 18 -45.70 -117.03 -45.14
N GLY A 19 -46.69 -117.83 -45.57
CA GLY A 19 -46.86 -118.20 -46.97
C GLY A 19 -47.20 -117.08 -47.97
N ASN A 20 -47.48 -115.93 -47.46
CA ASN A 20 -47.78 -114.69 -48.21
C ASN A 20 -46.54 -113.92 -48.70
N GLY A 21 -45.31 -114.29 -48.35
CA GLY A 21 -44.04 -113.68 -48.73
C GLY A 21 -43.72 -112.33 -48.05
N ASN A 22 -44.48 -111.87 -47.07
CA ASN A 22 -44.30 -110.55 -46.50
C ASN A 22 -43.56 -110.54 -45.11
N THR A 23 -42.92 -111.67 -44.81
CA THR A 23 -42.16 -111.79 -43.57
C THR A 23 -40.95 -110.87 -43.56
N VAL A 24 -40.93 -109.87 -42.66
CA VAL A 24 -39.80 -108.92 -42.47
C VAL A 24 -39.13 -109.21 -41.18
N ILE A 25 -37.82 -109.40 -41.19
CA ILE A 25 -37.01 -109.50 -40.02
C ILE A 25 -36.22 -108.18 -39.89
N GLU A 26 -36.44 -107.47 -38.79
CA GLU A 26 -35.79 -106.22 -38.53
C GLU A 26 -34.69 -106.34 -37.47
N TYR A 27 -33.44 -106.10 -37.77
CA TYR A 27 -32.32 -106.07 -36.86
C TYR A 27 -31.97 -104.66 -36.48
N LYS A 28 -32.11 -104.28 -35.20
CA LYS A 28 -31.75 -102.93 -34.65
C LYS A 28 -30.37 -103.00 -34.04
N TYR A 29 -29.45 -102.34 -34.56
CA TYR A 29 -28.05 -102.26 -34.09
C TYR A 29 -27.92 -101.07 -33.17
N ALA A 30 -27.46 -101.28 -31.91
CA ALA A 30 -27.21 -100.27 -30.92
C ALA A 30 -25.81 -99.62 -31.18
N ARG A 31 -25.77 -98.33 -31.18
CA ARG A 31 -24.54 -97.61 -31.35
C ARG A 31 -23.65 -97.89 -30.11
N ASN A 32 -22.37 -98.23 -30.29
CA ASN A 32 -21.42 -98.38 -29.21
C ASN A 32 -21.22 -97.06 -28.47
N VAL A 33 -21.05 -97.08 -27.18
CA VAL A 33 -20.79 -95.94 -26.35
C VAL A 33 -19.41 -96.08 -25.74
N HIS A 34 -18.53 -95.14 -25.99
CA HIS A 34 -17.15 -95.08 -25.53
C HIS A 34 -16.90 -93.95 -24.59
N LYS A 35 -15.87 -94.03 -23.77
CA LYS A 35 -15.51 -92.99 -22.82
C LYS A 35 -14.78 -91.89 -23.54
N LEU A 36 -15.31 -90.62 -23.49
CA LEU A 36 -14.64 -89.46 -23.90
C LEU A 36 -14.11 -88.68 -22.70
N LYS A 37 -12.80 -88.38 -22.68
CA LYS A 37 -12.15 -87.46 -21.76
C LYS A 37 -11.74 -86.19 -22.49
N LEU A 38 -12.12 -85.06 -21.93
CA LEU A 38 -11.71 -83.69 -22.45
C LEU A 38 -10.78 -83.12 -21.42
N VAL A 39 -9.49 -82.97 -21.77
CA VAL A 39 -8.45 -82.40 -20.92
C VAL A 39 -8.22 -80.92 -21.37
N ASP A 40 -8.65 -80.00 -20.50
CA ASP A 40 -8.38 -78.60 -20.66
C ASP A 40 -7.30 -78.17 -19.62
N ARG A 41 -6.70 -76.99 -19.85
CA ARG A 41 -5.76 -76.35 -18.93
C ARG A 41 -4.52 -77.15 -18.54
N GLY A 42 -4.11 -78.10 -19.33
CA GLY A 42 -2.98 -79.00 -18.98
C GLY A 42 -3.26 -79.88 -17.74
N GLY A 43 -4.55 -80.12 -17.46
CA GLY A 43 -4.96 -81.02 -16.34
C GLY A 43 -4.38 -82.39 -16.48
N ASP A 44 -4.26 -83.09 -15.34
CA ASP A 44 -3.86 -84.50 -15.31
C ASP A 44 -5.02 -85.39 -15.83
N GLU A 45 -4.79 -86.04 -16.95
CA GLU A 45 -5.76 -86.92 -17.56
C GLU A 45 -6.24 -88.02 -16.65
N ASN A 46 -5.43 -88.40 -15.64
CA ASN A 46 -5.79 -89.44 -14.68
C ASN A 46 -6.87 -88.99 -13.68
N ASN A 47 -7.01 -87.72 -13.47
CA ASN A 47 -7.98 -87.12 -12.58
C ASN A 47 -9.28 -86.67 -13.24
N MET A 48 -9.35 -86.76 -14.59
CA MET A 48 -10.52 -86.38 -15.36
C MET A 48 -11.52 -87.53 -15.52
N GLU A 49 -12.75 -87.36 -15.05
CA GLU A 49 -13.84 -88.28 -15.31
C GLU A 49 -14.27 -88.10 -16.80
N GLY A 50 -14.25 -89.24 -17.51
CA GLY A 50 -14.79 -89.26 -18.86
C GLY A 50 -16.29 -89.57 -18.82
N PHE A 51 -17.01 -89.14 -19.83
CA PHE A 51 -18.42 -89.44 -20.03
C PHE A 51 -18.66 -90.29 -21.28
N GLY A 52 -19.75 -91.02 -21.28
CA GLY A 52 -20.10 -91.86 -22.39
C GLY A 52 -20.56 -91.07 -23.59
N MET A 53 -19.96 -91.39 -24.77
CA MET A 53 -20.34 -90.78 -26.03
C MET A 53 -20.56 -91.84 -27.12
N PRO A 54 -21.68 -91.79 -27.85
CA PRO A 54 -21.99 -92.75 -28.90
C PRO A 54 -21.00 -92.64 -30.08
N PHE A 55 -20.60 -93.76 -30.64
CA PHE A 55 -19.81 -93.85 -31.86
C PHE A 55 -20.38 -92.94 -32.98
N GLY A 56 -19.53 -92.13 -33.67
CA GLY A 56 -19.89 -91.23 -34.72
C GLY A 56 -20.61 -89.98 -34.29
N ALA A 57 -20.82 -89.79 -32.96
CA ALA A 57 -21.34 -88.54 -32.46
C ALA A 57 -20.29 -87.40 -32.67
N ALA A 58 -20.74 -86.23 -33.12
CA ALA A 58 -19.88 -85.10 -33.25
C ALA A 58 -19.45 -84.56 -31.85
N ILE A 59 -18.17 -84.20 -31.70
CA ILE A 59 -17.64 -83.62 -30.47
C ILE A 59 -17.63 -82.08 -30.73
N THR A 60 -18.62 -81.42 -30.17
CA THR A 60 -18.87 -79.96 -30.37
C THR A 60 -18.46 -79.12 -29.16
N GLU A 61 -17.97 -79.73 -28.11
CA GLU A 61 -17.50 -79.07 -26.87
C GLU A 61 -16.33 -78.15 -27.23
N VAL A 62 -16.34 -76.96 -26.61
CA VAL A 62 -15.28 -75.96 -26.72
C VAL A 62 -14.71 -75.76 -25.34
N ALA A 63 -13.39 -75.86 -25.24
CA ALA A 63 -12.71 -75.56 -23.97
C ALA A 63 -12.62 -74.03 -23.82
N ILE A 64 -13.45 -73.47 -22.86
CA ILE A 64 -13.44 -72.05 -22.53
C ILE A 64 -12.47 -71.81 -21.41
N ARG A 65 -11.46 -70.99 -21.65
CA ARG A 65 -10.52 -70.47 -20.67
C ARG A 65 -10.40 -68.95 -20.85
N SER A 66 -10.67 -68.24 -19.76
CA SER A 66 -10.56 -66.75 -19.79
C SER A 66 -9.12 -66.36 -20.14
N GLY A 67 -8.94 -65.42 -21.07
CA GLY A 67 -7.64 -64.95 -21.53
C GLY A 67 -6.97 -65.87 -22.57
N TYR A 68 -7.67 -66.91 -23.01
CA TYR A 68 -7.14 -67.85 -24.05
C TYR A 68 -8.11 -68.02 -25.18
N ARG A 69 -7.58 -68.17 -26.37
CA ARG A 69 -8.31 -68.57 -27.54
C ARG A 69 -8.21 -70.10 -27.71
N PHE A 70 -9.32 -70.80 -27.80
CA PHE A 70 -9.37 -72.19 -28.12
C PHE A 70 -9.03 -72.44 -29.59
N GLU A 71 -8.00 -73.22 -29.86
CA GLU A 71 -7.51 -73.54 -31.25
C GLU A 71 -8.08 -74.88 -31.77
N GLY A 72 -8.59 -75.73 -30.87
CA GLY A 72 -9.15 -77.03 -31.22
C GLY A 72 -8.74 -78.12 -30.28
N TRP A 73 -9.36 -79.31 -30.52
CA TRP A 73 -9.01 -80.54 -29.83
C TRP A 73 -7.90 -81.29 -30.56
N TYR A 74 -7.02 -81.97 -29.78
CA TYR A 74 -5.90 -82.76 -30.27
C TYR A 74 -5.88 -84.09 -29.52
N THR A 75 -5.41 -85.21 -30.24
CA THR A 75 -5.31 -86.55 -29.64
C THR A 75 -4.02 -86.75 -28.86
N ASP A 76 -3.10 -85.85 -28.85
CA ASP A 76 -1.81 -85.88 -28.18
C ASP A 76 -1.53 -84.63 -27.40
N LYS A 77 -0.71 -84.70 -26.34
CA LYS A 77 -0.34 -83.62 -25.44
C LYS A 77 0.56 -82.53 -26.15
N ASP A 78 1.26 -82.96 -27.20
CA ASP A 78 2.19 -82.10 -27.93
C ASP A 78 1.49 -81.36 -29.07
N PHE A 79 0.16 -81.53 -29.20
CA PHE A 79 -0.69 -80.87 -30.21
C PHE A 79 -0.23 -81.08 -31.66
N ASN A 80 0.30 -82.33 -31.98
CA ASN A 80 0.71 -82.67 -33.35
C ASN A 80 -0.46 -83.17 -34.19
N ASN A 81 -1.40 -83.87 -33.58
CA ASN A 81 -2.51 -84.55 -34.25
C ASN A 81 -3.82 -83.87 -33.91
N ARG A 82 -4.30 -83.01 -34.77
CA ARG A 82 -5.60 -82.31 -34.56
C ARG A 82 -6.74 -83.32 -34.73
N PHE A 83 -7.69 -83.28 -33.83
CA PHE A 83 -8.91 -84.08 -33.90
C PHE A 83 -9.98 -83.32 -34.72
N ASP A 84 -10.61 -84.06 -35.68
CA ASP A 84 -11.58 -83.47 -36.63
C ASP A 84 -13.04 -83.74 -36.38
N GLY A 85 -13.36 -84.36 -35.21
CA GLY A 85 -14.64 -84.07 -34.68
C GLY A 85 -15.69 -85.16 -34.52
N THR A 86 -15.46 -86.48 -34.79
CA THR A 86 -16.45 -87.56 -34.45
C THR A 86 -15.88 -88.62 -33.54
N MET A 87 -16.71 -89.19 -32.60
CA MET A 87 -16.31 -90.17 -31.69
C MET A 87 -15.96 -91.54 -32.35
N PRO A 88 -14.71 -92.01 -32.24
CA PRO A 88 -14.31 -93.27 -32.81
C PRO A 88 -14.91 -94.51 -32.06
N ASP A 89 -14.77 -95.72 -32.59
CA ASP A 89 -15.21 -96.95 -31.92
C ASP A 89 -14.21 -97.46 -30.86
N LYS A 90 -13.76 -96.48 -30.03
CA LYS A 90 -12.87 -96.72 -28.87
C LYS A 90 -12.89 -95.51 -27.95
N ASP A 91 -12.42 -95.72 -26.70
CA ASP A 91 -12.21 -94.66 -25.73
C ASP A 91 -11.27 -93.54 -26.36
N LEU A 92 -11.59 -92.28 -26.09
CA LEU A 92 -10.89 -91.17 -26.62
C LEU A 92 -10.52 -90.13 -25.52
N THR A 93 -9.28 -89.69 -25.52
CA THR A 93 -8.84 -88.52 -24.71
C THR A 93 -8.42 -87.42 -25.69
N LEU A 94 -8.98 -86.22 -25.46
CA LEU A 94 -8.68 -85.02 -26.25
C LEU A 94 -8.09 -83.96 -25.35
N TYR A 95 -7.06 -83.25 -25.91
CA TYR A 95 -6.33 -82.18 -25.25
C TYR A 95 -6.68 -80.86 -25.96
N ALA A 96 -7.15 -79.89 -25.16
CA ALA A 96 -7.48 -78.56 -25.68
C ALA A 96 -6.21 -77.76 -25.95
N LYS A 97 -5.97 -77.40 -27.19
CA LYS A 97 -4.95 -76.39 -27.54
C LYS A 97 -5.55 -75.02 -27.33
N GLN A 98 -4.91 -74.21 -26.43
CA GLN A 98 -5.32 -72.89 -26.12
C GLN A 98 -4.11 -71.96 -26.18
N THR A 99 -4.25 -70.79 -26.86
CA THR A 99 -3.22 -69.78 -26.98
C THR A 99 -3.58 -68.54 -26.21
N PRO A 100 -2.63 -67.96 -25.42
CA PRO A 100 -2.90 -66.75 -24.68
C PRO A 100 -3.25 -65.59 -25.63
N VAL A 101 -4.18 -64.73 -25.22
CA VAL A 101 -4.57 -63.52 -25.95
C VAL A 101 -4.16 -62.28 -25.19
N MET A 102 -4.17 -61.15 -25.91
CA MET A 102 -3.92 -59.86 -25.30
C MET A 102 -5.07 -59.50 -24.36
N SER A 103 -4.72 -59.15 -23.12
CA SER A 103 -5.65 -58.65 -22.10
C SER A 103 -5.23 -57.27 -21.65
N SER A 104 -6.22 -56.43 -21.36
CA SER A 104 -5.97 -55.04 -20.93
C SER A 104 -5.67 -54.95 -19.44
N TYR A 105 -4.93 -53.93 -19.04
CA TYR A 105 -4.71 -53.53 -17.66
C TYR A 105 -4.59 -52.04 -17.57
N ASN A 106 -4.87 -51.45 -16.36
CA ASN A 106 -4.85 -50.01 -16.14
C ASN A 106 -3.58 -49.60 -15.40
N VAL A 107 -3.06 -48.42 -15.73
CA VAL A 107 -1.97 -47.78 -15.00
C VAL A 107 -2.45 -46.40 -14.59
N TYR A 108 -2.48 -46.14 -13.29
CA TYR A 108 -2.95 -44.90 -12.70
C TYR A 108 -1.77 -44.09 -12.18
N HIS A 109 -1.75 -42.78 -12.47
CA HIS A 109 -0.71 -41.82 -12.06
C HIS A 109 -1.29 -40.81 -11.09
N TYR A 110 -0.86 -40.87 -9.82
CA TYR A 110 -1.32 -40.00 -8.77
C TYR A 110 -0.22 -39.05 -8.33
N LYS A 111 -0.49 -37.75 -8.30
CA LYS A 111 0.41 -36.71 -7.79
C LYS A 111 0.05 -36.34 -6.34
N GLU A 112 1.07 -36.21 -5.49
CA GLU A 112 0.90 -35.70 -4.14
C GLU A 112 0.34 -34.29 -4.18
N SER A 113 -0.70 -34.00 -3.38
CA SER A 113 -1.28 -32.66 -3.21
C SER A 113 -0.24 -31.66 -2.70
N VAL A 114 -0.51 -30.34 -2.87
CA VAL A 114 0.43 -29.28 -2.45
C VAL A 114 0.68 -29.32 -0.94
N ASP A 115 -0.34 -29.60 -0.15
CA ASP A 115 -0.25 -29.73 1.32
C ASP A 115 0.31 -31.08 1.79
N GLY A 116 0.43 -32.06 0.87
CA GLY A 116 0.91 -33.41 1.17
C GLY A 116 -0.10 -34.33 1.88
N SER A 117 -1.37 -33.92 1.92
CA SER A 117 -2.41 -34.66 2.64
C SER A 117 -2.96 -35.85 1.85
N CYS A 118 -2.94 -35.81 0.52
CA CYS A 118 -3.51 -36.79 -0.36
C CYS A 118 -2.73 -36.93 -1.69
N PHE A 119 -3.23 -37.80 -2.55
CA PHE A 119 -2.74 -37.98 -3.91
C PHE A 119 -3.92 -37.87 -4.85
N ASP A 120 -3.79 -37.02 -5.87
CA ASP A 120 -4.81 -36.75 -6.86
C ASP A 120 -4.51 -37.52 -8.14
N LEU A 121 -5.54 -38.15 -8.74
CA LEU A 121 -5.40 -38.80 -10.05
C LEU A 121 -5.16 -37.75 -11.12
N MET A 122 -4.06 -37.89 -11.82
CA MET A 122 -3.68 -36.97 -12.90
C MET A 122 -3.80 -37.55 -14.27
N ASP A 123 -3.59 -38.88 -14.38
CA ASP A 123 -3.54 -39.56 -15.66
C ASP A 123 -3.84 -41.07 -15.51
N GLU A 124 -4.45 -41.66 -16.54
CA GLU A 124 -4.80 -43.06 -16.63
C GLU A 124 -4.41 -43.61 -18.00
N GLU A 125 -3.77 -44.77 -18.01
CA GLU A 125 -3.39 -45.46 -19.25
C GLU A 125 -4.01 -46.84 -19.25
N VAL A 126 -4.58 -47.22 -20.40
CA VAL A 126 -5.01 -48.57 -20.66
C VAL A 126 -3.98 -49.22 -21.57
N LEU A 127 -3.24 -50.17 -20.98
CA LEU A 127 -2.22 -50.93 -21.70
C LEU A 127 -2.68 -52.37 -21.92
N SER A 128 -1.92 -53.16 -22.68
CA SER A 128 -2.24 -54.58 -22.90
C SER A 128 -0.98 -55.42 -22.85
N GLY A 129 -1.16 -56.69 -22.41
CA GLY A 129 -0.12 -57.69 -22.40
C GLY A 129 -0.72 -59.08 -22.65
N LEU A 130 0.12 -60.05 -23.04
CA LEU A 130 -0.31 -61.43 -23.19
C LEU A 130 -0.71 -62.02 -21.82
N THR A 131 -1.78 -62.76 -21.84
CA THR A 131 -2.17 -63.57 -20.64
C THR A 131 -0.99 -64.43 -20.18
N GLU A 132 -0.76 -64.48 -18.87
CA GLU A 132 0.38 -65.12 -18.20
C GLU A 132 1.75 -64.48 -18.40
N SER A 133 1.84 -63.32 -19.13
CA SER A 133 3.09 -62.58 -19.20
C SER A 133 3.22 -61.58 -18.05
N GLU A 134 4.46 -61.26 -17.67
CA GLU A 134 4.78 -60.14 -16.80
C GLU A 134 4.80 -58.84 -17.60
N VAL A 135 4.26 -57.79 -17.02
CA VAL A 135 4.29 -56.40 -17.55
C VAL A 135 4.92 -55.48 -16.54
N THR A 136 5.77 -54.55 -17.03
CA THR A 136 6.47 -53.57 -16.20
C THR A 136 6.34 -52.20 -16.89
N PRO A 137 5.14 -51.59 -16.81
CA PRO A 137 4.97 -50.22 -17.37
C PRO A 137 5.92 -49.26 -16.66
N GLN A 138 6.49 -48.33 -17.43
CA GLN A 138 7.41 -47.36 -16.84
C GLN A 138 6.64 -46.18 -16.28
N PRO A 139 7.02 -45.68 -15.07
CA PRO A 139 6.43 -44.47 -14.54
C PRO A 139 6.78 -43.24 -15.41
N LYS A 140 5.84 -42.32 -15.57
CA LYS A 140 6.03 -41.06 -16.28
C LYS A 140 6.98 -40.15 -15.55
N GLN A 141 7.51 -39.16 -16.26
CA GLN A 141 8.28 -38.07 -15.67
C GLN A 141 7.39 -36.83 -15.60
N TYR A 142 7.23 -36.28 -14.41
CA TYR A 142 6.49 -35.03 -14.19
C TYR A 142 7.41 -34.00 -13.57
N GLU A 143 7.39 -32.79 -14.12
CA GLU A 143 8.13 -31.66 -13.57
C GLU A 143 7.74 -31.40 -12.11
N GLY A 144 8.71 -31.22 -11.24
CA GLY A 144 8.49 -30.95 -9.82
C GLY A 144 8.10 -32.16 -8.97
N PHE A 145 8.16 -33.38 -9.56
CA PHE A 145 7.84 -34.61 -8.83
C PHE A 145 8.97 -35.65 -8.97
N THR A 146 9.13 -36.41 -7.91
CA THR A 146 9.99 -37.59 -7.93
C THR A 146 9.16 -38.77 -8.40
N SER A 147 9.59 -39.40 -9.52
CA SER A 147 8.96 -40.60 -10.04
C SER A 147 9.23 -41.80 -9.13
N PRO A 148 8.21 -42.64 -8.89
CA PRO A 148 8.40 -43.90 -8.17
C PRO A 148 9.17 -44.92 -9.01
N GLU A 149 9.62 -46.03 -8.40
CA GLU A 149 10.19 -47.15 -9.12
C GLU A 149 9.12 -47.87 -9.95
N ALA A 150 9.54 -48.48 -11.07
CA ALA A 150 8.68 -49.27 -11.94
C ALA A 150 8.13 -50.51 -11.16
N LYS A 151 6.85 -50.78 -11.36
CA LYS A 151 6.16 -51.93 -10.74
C LYS A 151 5.87 -53.02 -11.79
N THR A 152 6.12 -54.26 -11.40
CA THR A 152 5.81 -55.43 -12.22
C THR A 152 4.46 -56.04 -11.77
N GLY A 153 3.67 -56.41 -12.75
CA GLY A 153 2.43 -57.15 -12.56
C GLY A 153 2.27 -58.31 -13.54
N GLN A 154 1.45 -59.28 -13.23
CA GLN A 154 1.19 -60.44 -14.08
C GLN A 154 -0.22 -60.36 -14.68
N ILE A 155 -0.32 -60.49 -15.98
CA ILE A 155 -1.59 -60.58 -16.70
C ILE A 155 -2.21 -61.96 -16.44
N ASN A 156 -3.43 -61.99 -15.99
CA ASN A 156 -4.21 -63.22 -15.83
C ASN A 156 -5.35 -63.30 -16.85
N GLY A 157 -6.09 -64.38 -16.84
CA GLY A 157 -7.18 -64.59 -17.77
C GLY A 157 -8.34 -63.62 -17.67
N TRP A 158 -8.41 -62.85 -16.62
CA TRP A 158 -9.46 -61.83 -16.35
C TRP A 158 -9.00 -60.41 -16.66
N GLY A 159 -7.75 -60.23 -17.09
CA GLY A 159 -7.09 -58.98 -17.32
C GLY A 159 -5.81 -58.83 -16.52
N GLY A 160 -5.18 -57.68 -16.59
CA GLY A 160 -4.00 -57.34 -15.80
C GLY A 160 -4.36 -56.70 -14.45
N PRO A 161 -3.40 -56.63 -13.54
CA PRO A 161 -3.54 -55.90 -12.31
C PRO A 161 -3.61 -54.39 -12.58
N ASP A 162 -4.39 -53.66 -11.77
CA ASP A 162 -4.26 -52.22 -11.73
C ASP A 162 -2.91 -51.85 -11.12
N ILE A 163 -2.16 -50.96 -11.78
CA ILE A 163 -0.87 -50.50 -11.31
C ILE A 163 -0.98 -48.99 -10.96
N TRP A 164 -0.63 -48.64 -9.71
CA TRP A 164 -0.73 -47.31 -9.19
C TRP A 164 0.66 -46.72 -8.95
N TYR A 165 0.99 -45.57 -9.59
CA TYR A 165 2.19 -44.79 -9.38
C TYR A 165 1.87 -43.55 -8.59
N HIS A 166 2.55 -43.37 -7.45
CA HIS A 166 2.40 -42.21 -6.57
C HIS A 166 3.66 -41.34 -6.68
N TYR A 167 3.51 -40.15 -7.24
CA TYR A 167 4.58 -39.20 -7.48
C TYR A 167 4.69 -38.24 -6.30
N LYS A 168 5.83 -38.24 -5.62
CA LYS A 168 6.11 -37.32 -4.51
C LYS A 168 6.45 -35.93 -4.99
N ARG A 169 5.78 -34.93 -4.44
CA ARG A 169 6.03 -33.53 -4.77
C ARG A 169 7.35 -33.10 -4.17
N ASN A 170 8.25 -32.55 -4.99
CA ASN A 170 9.56 -32.07 -4.57
C ASN A 170 9.43 -30.74 -3.81
N SER A 171 10.43 -30.45 -2.99
CA SER A 171 10.57 -29.17 -2.31
C SER A 171 11.88 -28.53 -2.72
N TYR A 172 11.86 -27.21 -2.93
CA TYR A 172 12.99 -26.41 -3.36
C TYR A 172 13.26 -25.31 -2.37
N ASN A 173 14.47 -24.75 -2.35
CA ASN A 173 14.81 -23.64 -1.50
C ASN A 173 14.22 -22.34 -2.07
N LEU A 174 13.44 -21.63 -1.25
CA LEU A 174 12.97 -20.29 -1.51
C LEU A 174 13.73 -19.34 -0.59
N THR A 175 14.51 -18.45 -1.19
CA THR A 175 15.26 -17.41 -0.47
C THR A 175 14.65 -16.06 -0.75
N TYR A 176 14.28 -15.33 0.31
CA TYR A 176 13.87 -13.94 0.25
C TYR A 176 15.03 -13.02 0.64
N VAL A 177 15.41 -12.15 -0.26
CA VAL A 177 16.32 -11.02 -0.03
C VAL A 177 15.44 -9.79 0.19
N LEU A 178 15.23 -9.43 1.46
CA LEU A 178 14.20 -8.46 1.84
C LEU A 178 14.55 -7.01 1.50
N ASN A 179 15.83 -6.68 1.34
CA ASN A 179 16.34 -5.33 1.05
C ASN A 179 15.78 -4.26 2.01
N ASN A 180 15.47 -4.65 3.26
CA ASN A 180 14.92 -3.79 4.31
C ASN A 180 15.84 -3.64 5.53
N GLY A 181 17.06 -4.20 5.44
CA GLY A 181 18.04 -4.23 6.53
C GLY A 181 17.98 -5.48 7.41
N GLU A 182 16.99 -6.37 7.19
CA GLU A 182 16.94 -7.68 7.85
C GLU A 182 17.77 -8.72 7.07
N ASP A 183 18.11 -9.81 7.75
CA ASP A 183 18.79 -10.96 7.13
C ASP A 183 17.89 -11.66 6.11
N ASN A 184 18.51 -12.30 5.12
CA ASN A 184 17.82 -13.12 4.13
C ASN A 184 17.11 -14.30 4.80
N LYS A 185 15.92 -14.64 4.31
CA LYS A 185 15.11 -15.76 4.83
C LYS A 185 15.05 -16.87 3.80
N THR A 186 15.57 -18.06 4.15
CA THR A 186 15.50 -19.26 3.30
C THR A 186 14.64 -20.33 3.95
N SER A 187 13.75 -20.93 3.17
CA SER A 187 12.89 -22.03 3.58
C SER A 187 12.71 -23.03 2.44
N LYS A 188 12.39 -24.30 2.80
CA LYS A 188 11.97 -25.29 1.79
C LYS A 188 10.49 -25.16 1.53
N VAL A 189 10.14 -24.96 0.26
CA VAL A 189 8.78 -24.78 -0.22
C VAL A 189 8.46 -25.85 -1.26
N ARG A 190 7.30 -26.47 -1.17
CA ARG A 190 6.85 -27.49 -2.12
C ARG A 190 6.61 -26.88 -3.50
N TYR A 191 6.91 -27.59 -4.53
CA TYR A 191 6.55 -27.23 -5.90
C TYR A 191 5.06 -26.85 -5.99
N GLU A 192 4.74 -25.79 -6.71
CA GLU A 192 3.39 -25.20 -6.88
C GLU A 192 2.75 -24.63 -5.59
N ALA A 193 3.43 -24.67 -4.44
CA ALA A 193 2.91 -23.98 -3.25
C ALA A 193 2.90 -22.47 -3.45
N GLU A 194 1.87 -21.79 -2.95
CA GLU A 194 1.73 -20.34 -3.06
C GLU A 194 2.85 -19.58 -2.34
N ILE A 195 3.32 -18.53 -2.98
CA ILE A 195 4.30 -17.59 -2.44
C ILE A 195 3.54 -16.33 -1.99
N THR A 196 3.22 -16.25 -0.68
CA THR A 196 2.35 -15.23 -0.11
C THR A 196 3.06 -14.20 0.76
N ASN A 197 4.41 -14.25 0.86
CA ASN A 197 5.16 -13.35 1.73
C ASN A 197 5.07 -11.91 1.21
N THR A 198 4.58 -11.00 2.06
CA THR A 198 4.57 -9.56 1.82
C THR A 198 5.38 -8.90 2.94
N PRO A 199 6.64 -8.56 2.68
CA PRO A 199 7.51 -7.93 3.66
C PRO A 199 7.09 -6.48 3.91
N SER A 200 7.58 -5.89 5.02
CA SER A 200 7.39 -4.49 5.34
C SER A 200 8.73 -3.76 5.45
N ARG A 201 8.72 -2.47 5.13
CA ARG A 201 9.84 -1.56 5.33
C ARG A 201 9.30 -0.18 5.63
N THR A 202 9.65 0.36 6.79
CA THR A 202 9.17 1.67 7.24
C THR A 202 9.51 2.75 6.21
N GLY A 203 8.52 3.50 5.79
CA GLY A 203 8.66 4.57 4.81
C GLY A 203 8.70 4.12 3.35
N TYR A 204 8.51 2.84 3.07
CA TYR A 204 8.54 2.32 1.71
C TYR A 204 7.32 1.44 1.43
N ALA A 205 6.79 1.52 0.24
CA ALA A 205 5.79 0.61 -0.28
C ALA A 205 6.47 -0.59 -0.95
N PHE A 206 5.97 -1.81 -0.67
CA PHE A 206 6.45 -3.00 -1.36
C PHE A 206 5.96 -3.01 -2.81
N ALA A 207 6.91 -3.02 -3.76
CA ALA A 207 6.65 -2.94 -5.20
C ALA A 207 6.74 -4.30 -5.92
N GLY A 208 6.85 -5.40 -5.15
CA GLY A 208 6.88 -6.75 -5.71
C GLY A 208 8.22 -7.47 -5.57
N TRP A 209 8.18 -8.74 -5.94
CA TRP A 209 9.35 -9.61 -5.98
C TRP A 209 10.01 -9.61 -7.34
N TYR A 210 11.33 -9.73 -7.38
CA TYR A 210 12.16 -9.80 -8.57
C TYR A 210 13.11 -10.99 -8.50
N THR A 211 13.49 -11.55 -9.64
CA THR A 211 14.37 -12.72 -9.72
C THR A 211 15.85 -12.35 -9.84
N ASP A 212 16.17 -11.08 -10.00
CA ASP A 212 17.53 -10.55 -10.13
C ASP A 212 17.80 -9.42 -9.12
N GLU A 213 19.04 -9.32 -8.68
CA GLU A 213 19.50 -8.29 -7.74
C GLU A 213 19.36 -6.87 -8.30
N ALA A 214 19.45 -6.73 -9.64
CA ALA A 214 19.29 -5.45 -10.34
C ALA A 214 17.82 -4.98 -10.39
N LEU A 215 16.87 -5.81 -9.94
CA LEU A 215 15.43 -5.53 -9.92
C LEU A 215 14.85 -5.18 -11.30
N THR A 216 15.32 -5.90 -12.33
CA THR A 216 14.88 -5.71 -13.73
C THR A 216 13.87 -6.75 -14.18
N GLN A 217 13.86 -7.94 -13.56
CA GLN A 217 13.02 -9.08 -13.92
C GLN A 217 11.97 -9.33 -12.82
N PRO A 218 10.75 -8.81 -12.96
CA PRO A 218 9.70 -9.02 -11.99
C PRO A 218 9.28 -10.48 -11.93
N TYR A 219 9.09 -11.02 -10.74
CA TYR A 219 8.50 -12.32 -10.51
C TYR A 219 6.97 -12.22 -10.53
N VAL A 220 6.37 -12.69 -11.62
CA VAL A 220 4.92 -12.58 -11.86
C VAL A 220 4.16 -13.86 -11.50
N GLN A 221 4.88 -14.97 -11.25
CA GLN A 221 4.28 -16.22 -10.81
C GLN A 221 3.93 -16.12 -9.31
N THR A 222 2.87 -16.81 -8.93
CA THR A 222 2.41 -16.81 -7.53
C THR A 222 2.76 -18.09 -6.79
N THR A 223 3.37 -19.07 -7.48
CA THR A 223 3.64 -20.41 -6.96
C THR A 223 5.10 -20.81 -7.15
N MET A 224 5.60 -21.69 -6.29
CA MET A 224 6.97 -22.22 -6.31
C MET A 224 7.28 -23.00 -7.58
N PRO A 225 8.30 -22.63 -8.35
CA PRO A 225 8.74 -23.38 -9.54
C PRO A 225 9.47 -24.68 -9.17
N ALA A 226 9.77 -25.51 -10.16
CA ALA A 226 10.49 -26.78 -9.99
C ALA A 226 12.02 -26.62 -9.87
N HIS A 227 12.47 -25.54 -9.25
CA HIS A 227 13.89 -25.29 -8.96
C HIS A 227 14.02 -24.33 -7.77
N ASP A 228 15.21 -24.22 -7.20
CA ASP A 228 15.51 -23.24 -6.17
C ASP A 228 15.25 -21.82 -6.70
N LEU A 229 14.66 -20.95 -5.87
CA LEU A 229 14.24 -19.60 -6.21
C LEU A 229 14.79 -18.60 -5.22
N THR A 230 15.39 -17.52 -5.73
CA THR A 230 15.74 -16.33 -4.93
C THR A 230 14.89 -15.16 -5.39
N LEU A 231 14.22 -14.50 -4.45
CA LEU A 231 13.36 -13.34 -4.69
C LEU A 231 13.92 -12.12 -3.96
N TYR A 232 14.10 -11.05 -4.70
CA TYR A 232 14.59 -9.75 -4.22
C TYR A 232 13.40 -8.79 -4.09
N ALA A 233 13.22 -8.24 -2.90
CA ALA A 233 12.17 -7.25 -2.66
C ALA A 233 12.54 -5.92 -3.32
N LYS A 234 11.61 -5.36 -4.09
CA LYS A 234 11.67 -3.99 -4.59
C LYS A 234 10.82 -3.08 -3.73
N TRP A 235 11.36 -1.90 -3.44
CA TRP A 235 10.75 -0.90 -2.60
C TRP A 235 10.60 0.42 -3.33
N GLU A 236 9.44 1.03 -3.20
CA GLU A 236 9.18 2.40 -3.62
C GLU A 236 9.16 3.30 -2.40
N ALA A 237 9.93 4.40 -2.45
CA ALA A 237 9.97 5.35 -1.35
C ALA A 237 8.63 6.06 -1.20
N GLY A 238 8.09 6.03 0.00
CA GLY A 238 6.89 6.77 0.38
C GLY A 238 7.13 8.28 0.37
N MET A 239 6.05 9.05 0.32
CA MET A 239 6.06 10.51 0.33
C MET A 239 5.58 11.05 1.68
N LYS A 240 6.51 11.57 2.47
CA LYS A 240 6.21 12.26 3.73
C LYS A 240 5.69 13.66 3.47
N THR A 241 4.63 14.03 4.17
CA THR A 241 4.04 15.37 4.11
C THR A 241 4.40 16.17 5.35
N TYR A 242 4.85 17.40 5.14
CA TYR A 242 5.11 18.41 6.17
C TYR A 242 4.15 19.59 5.98
N GLN A 243 3.51 20.02 7.07
CA GLN A 243 2.74 21.26 7.13
C GLN A 243 3.59 22.30 7.87
N VAL A 244 4.15 23.25 7.12
CA VAL A 244 4.98 24.32 7.70
C VAL A 244 4.10 25.53 7.95
N ARG A 245 4.01 25.93 9.21
CA ARG A 245 3.18 27.06 9.64
C ARG A 245 4.09 28.19 10.09
N HIS A 246 3.88 29.37 9.53
CA HIS A 246 4.67 30.56 9.80
C HIS A 246 3.86 31.50 10.71
N TYR A 247 4.36 31.75 11.92
CA TYR A 247 3.72 32.57 12.92
C TYR A 247 4.53 33.84 13.18
N GLN A 248 3.88 34.99 13.13
CA GLN A 248 4.48 36.28 13.45
C GLN A 248 4.12 36.67 14.87
N GLN A 249 5.10 37.15 15.66
CA GLN A 249 4.89 37.64 16.99
C GLN A 249 3.88 38.80 17.01
N SER A 250 2.89 38.74 17.88
CA SER A 250 1.83 39.75 17.99
C SER A 250 2.37 41.04 18.60
N ILE A 251 1.73 42.18 18.28
CA ILE A 251 2.05 43.47 18.88
C ILE A 251 1.50 43.47 20.34
N GLY A 252 2.31 43.95 21.26
CA GLY A 252 1.90 44.14 22.66
C GLY A 252 1.91 42.87 23.51
N ASN A 253 2.15 41.69 22.93
CA ASN A 253 2.31 40.45 23.68
C ASN A 253 3.40 39.57 23.04
N SER A 254 4.55 39.52 23.67
CA SER A 254 5.72 38.77 23.18
C SER A 254 5.56 37.25 23.21
N GLU A 255 4.59 36.73 23.94
CA GLU A 255 4.32 35.30 24.07
C GLU A 255 3.27 34.82 23.04
N GLN A 256 2.57 35.75 22.40
CA GLN A 256 1.54 35.44 21.42
C GLN A 256 2.08 35.56 20.00
N TYR A 257 1.64 34.62 19.13
CA TYR A 257 2.01 34.59 17.73
C TYR A 257 0.77 34.34 16.88
N ASP A 258 0.62 35.09 15.82
CA ASP A 258 -0.49 35.00 14.88
C ASP A 258 -0.04 34.26 13.63
N LEU A 259 -0.87 33.32 13.15
CA LEU A 259 -0.59 32.57 11.95
C LEU A 259 -0.61 33.49 10.73
N ALA A 260 0.52 33.62 10.05
CA ALA A 260 0.65 34.41 8.81
C ALA A 260 0.30 33.57 7.59
N GLU A 261 0.87 32.36 7.49
CA GLU A 261 0.62 31.47 6.36
C GLU A 261 0.99 30.01 6.69
N THR A 262 0.49 29.09 5.88
CA THR A 262 0.81 27.67 5.94
C THR A 262 1.22 27.20 4.56
N GLU A 263 2.26 26.38 4.47
CA GLU A 263 2.66 25.72 3.23
C GLU A 263 2.77 24.21 3.43
N THR A 264 2.55 23.45 2.35
CA THR A 264 2.70 22.00 2.34
C THR A 264 3.96 21.64 1.57
N VAL A 265 4.84 20.87 2.19
CA VAL A 265 6.07 20.36 1.57
C VAL A 265 6.01 18.84 1.62
N THR A 266 6.35 18.20 0.50
CA THR A 266 6.46 16.73 0.42
C THR A 266 7.86 16.33 0.03
N ALA A 267 8.36 15.23 0.60
CA ALA A 267 9.67 14.68 0.28
C ALA A 267 9.65 13.16 0.36
N LYS A 268 10.53 12.50 -0.37
CA LYS A 268 10.64 11.05 -0.41
C LYS A 268 11.41 10.52 0.79
N THR A 269 10.98 9.38 1.30
CA THR A 269 11.75 8.61 2.28
C THR A 269 13.18 8.38 1.78
N GLY A 270 14.16 8.65 2.66
CA GLY A 270 15.59 8.53 2.37
C GLY A 270 16.25 9.84 1.92
N GLU A 271 15.47 10.91 1.67
CA GLU A 271 16.02 12.24 1.40
C GLU A 271 16.36 12.95 2.72
N HIS A 272 17.33 13.88 2.66
CA HIS A 272 17.59 14.85 3.71
C HIS A 272 16.91 16.16 3.33
N LEU A 273 15.86 16.55 4.07
CA LEU A 273 15.06 17.73 3.80
C LEU A 273 15.39 18.84 4.80
N THR A 274 15.73 20.01 4.30
CA THR A 274 15.76 21.23 5.11
C THR A 274 14.58 22.10 4.74
N LEU A 275 13.69 22.35 5.70
CA LEU A 275 12.55 23.25 5.52
C LEU A 275 13.04 24.69 5.60
N ALA A 276 12.83 25.44 4.53
CA ALA A 276 13.27 26.82 4.45
C ALA A 276 12.43 27.73 5.37
N VAL A 277 13.06 28.73 5.94
CA VAL A 277 12.38 29.86 6.58
C VAL A 277 12.11 30.95 5.55
N LYS A 278 11.06 31.74 5.75
CA LYS A 278 10.72 32.88 4.93
C LYS A 278 11.34 34.17 5.47
N ALA A 279 11.45 35.17 4.65
CA ALA A 279 11.82 36.50 5.05
C ALA A 279 10.56 37.38 5.13
N TYR A 280 10.29 37.92 6.30
CA TYR A 280 9.23 38.90 6.53
C TYR A 280 9.85 40.22 6.96
N GLU A 281 9.40 41.30 6.36
CA GLU A 281 9.84 42.63 6.74
C GLU A 281 9.50 42.90 8.20
N GLY A 282 10.49 43.37 8.98
CA GLY A 282 10.32 43.69 10.39
C GLY A 282 10.25 42.46 11.33
N PHE A 283 10.70 41.29 10.84
CA PHE A 283 10.77 40.09 11.67
C PHE A 283 12.09 39.37 11.48
N THR A 284 12.63 38.89 12.59
CA THR A 284 13.76 38.00 12.63
C THR A 284 13.28 36.56 12.50
N ALA A 285 13.79 35.83 11.48
CA ALA A 285 13.45 34.45 11.23
C ALA A 285 14.11 33.51 12.24
N PRO A 286 13.44 32.38 12.60
CA PRO A 286 14.05 31.30 13.37
C PRO A 286 15.08 30.53 12.52
N LYS A 287 15.77 29.58 13.15
CA LYS A 287 16.67 28.70 12.42
C LYS A 287 15.86 27.67 11.59
N PRO A 288 16.29 27.30 10.37
CA PRO A 288 15.71 26.21 9.61
C PRO A 288 15.81 24.89 10.35
N VAL A 289 14.82 24.02 10.14
CA VAL A 289 14.79 22.65 10.67
C VAL A 289 15.04 21.66 9.55
N SER A 290 15.81 20.61 9.84
CA SER A 290 16.11 19.54 8.87
C SER A 290 15.63 18.19 9.38
N TYR A 291 15.25 17.32 8.44
CA TYR A 291 14.78 15.97 8.69
C TYR A 291 15.45 14.97 7.76
N ASP A 292 15.81 13.79 8.29
CA ASP A 292 16.00 12.61 7.48
C ASP A 292 14.61 12.01 7.23
N VAL A 293 14.15 12.07 6.00
CA VAL A 293 12.75 11.84 5.67
C VAL A 293 12.40 10.36 5.76
N VAL A 294 11.37 10.05 6.52
CA VAL A 294 10.74 8.72 6.59
C VAL A 294 9.22 8.91 6.57
N ASP A 295 8.56 8.34 5.59
CA ASP A 295 7.10 8.31 5.53
C ASP A 295 6.55 7.31 6.55
N ASP A 296 5.89 7.82 7.57
CA ASP A 296 5.22 7.06 8.63
C ASP A 296 3.68 7.06 8.49
N GLY A 297 3.18 7.63 7.38
CA GLY A 297 1.75 7.80 7.10
C GLY A 297 1.11 9.01 7.80
N GLU A 298 1.86 9.76 8.63
CA GLU A 298 1.35 10.90 9.39
C GLU A 298 1.83 12.23 8.79
N ILE A 299 1.13 13.33 9.09
CA ILE A 299 1.57 14.68 8.73
C ILE A 299 2.43 15.24 9.86
N THR A 300 3.63 15.72 9.51
CA THR A 300 4.48 16.43 10.46
C THR A 300 4.21 17.93 10.38
N TYR A 301 3.87 18.54 11.53
CA TYR A 301 3.68 19.97 11.66
C TYR A 301 4.95 20.64 12.14
N VAL A 302 5.36 21.71 11.45
CA VAL A 302 6.54 22.49 11.79
C VAL A 302 6.14 23.95 11.94
N ASP A 303 6.34 24.51 13.14
CA ASP A 303 5.98 25.88 13.46
C ASP A 303 7.21 26.76 13.49
N TYR A 304 7.29 27.70 12.54
CA TYR A 304 8.29 28.76 12.54
C TYR A 304 7.72 30.00 13.20
N LYS A 305 8.33 30.43 14.32
CA LYS A 305 7.96 31.61 15.08
C LYS A 305 8.94 32.73 14.77
N TYR A 306 8.44 33.77 14.12
CA TYR A 306 9.20 34.95 13.70
C TYR A 306 9.08 36.01 14.77
N THR A 307 10.21 36.42 15.35
CA THR A 307 10.26 37.46 16.39
C THR A 307 10.14 38.84 15.74
N ARG A 308 9.25 39.67 16.25
CA ARG A 308 9.06 41.05 15.78
C ARG A 308 10.27 41.89 16.15
N ASP A 309 10.86 42.55 15.18
CA ASP A 309 12.03 43.40 15.37
C ASP A 309 11.64 44.65 16.16
N ARG A 310 12.59 45.18 16.91
CA ARG A 310 12.44 46.42 17.68
C ARG A 310 13.41 47.45 17.15
N HIS A 311 12.94 48.69 17.07
CA HIS A 311 13.70 49.80 16.48
C HIS A 311 13.75 50.99 17.41
N GLN A 312 14.81 51.78 17.31
CA GLN A 312 14.99 53.01 18.06
C GLN A 312 14.15 54.12 17.41
N VAL A 313 13.28 54.74 18.17
CA VAL A 313 12.52 55.93 17.79
C VAL A 313 13.03 57.11 18.63
N THR A 314 13.80 57.99 17.98
CA THR A 314 14.26 59.25 18.60
C THR A 314 13.24 60.34 18.41
N ILE A 315 12.84 61.00 19.47
CA ILE A 315 11.69 61.93 19.50
C ILE A 315 12.19 63.33 19.82
N HIS A 316 12.00 64.28 18.91
CA HIS A 316 12.19 65.71 19.12
C HIS A 316 10.82 66.37 19.31
N TYR A 317 10.48 66.64 20.55
CA TYR A 317 9.18 67.25 20.89
C TYR A 317 9.05 68.71 20.40
N ASN A 318 10.16 69.43 20.20
CA ASN A 318 10.20 70.81 19.76
C ASN A 318 9.32 71.74 20.67
N ASN A 319 9.20 71.44 21.92
CA ASN A 319 8.41 72.12 22.94
C ASN A 319 9.28 72.67 24.10
N GLY A 320 10.59 72.60 23.97
CA GLY A 320 11.56 73.00 24.99
C GLY A 320 12.05 71.86 25.85
N ASN A 321 11.48 70.65 25.72
CA ASN A 321 11.97 69.46 26.40
C ASN A 321 13.15 68.86 25.62
N ASP A 322 13.98 68.08 26.33
CA ASP A 322 15.03 67.28 25.71
C ASP A 322 14.43 66.19 24.82
N SER A 323 15.21 65.74 23.80
CA SER A 323 14.83 64.62 22.98
C SER A 323 14.86 63.31 23.77
N GLU A 324 13.92 62.39 23.47
CA GLU A 324 13.81 61.08 24.06
C GLU A 324 14.02 59.99 23.03
N THR A 325 14.55 58.84 23.42
CA THR A 325 14.64 57.68 22.57
C THR A 325 13.87 56.52 23.20
N LYS A 326 12.94 55.91 22.44
CA LYS A 326 12.14 54.73 22.85
C LYS A 326 12.45 53.60 21.91
N GLU A 327 12.51 52.37 22.44
CA GLU A 327 12.60 51.16 21.65
C GLU A 327 11.19 50.59 21.44
N LEU A 328 10.71 50.57 20.21
CA LEU A 328 9.36 50.19 19.83
C LEU A 328 9.37 49.01 18.84
N ALA A 329 8.31 48.24 18.84
CA ALA A 329 8.18 47.08 17.94
C ALA A 329 7.77 47.53 16.54
N TYR A 330 8.30 46.85 15.53
CA TYR A 330 7.84 47.03 14.14
C TYR A 330 6.31 46.94 14.03
N GLY A 331 5.67 47.87 13.35
CA GLY A 331 4.22 47.89 13.16
C GLY A 331 3.45 48.45 14.36
N GLU A 332 4.12 48.80 15.47
CA GLU A 332 3.47 49.42 16.61
C GLU A 332 2.92 50.80 16.21
N LYS A 333 1.70 51.11 16.68
CA LYS A 333 1.07 52.39 16.41
C LYS A 333 1.62 53.44 17.35
N TRP A 334 1.95 54.59 16.79
CA TRP A 334 2.40 55.75 17.49
C TRP A 334 1.21 56.71 17.71
N GLU A 335 0.74 56.84 18.98
CA GLU A 335 -0.45 57.64 19.30
C GLU A 335 -0.13 58.85 20.23
N GLU A 336 1.16 59.11 20.48
CA GLU A 336 1.57 60.18 21.35
C GLU A 336 1.25 61.56 20.77
N LYS A 337 0.57 62.41 21.56
CA LYS A 337 0.25 63.79 21.24
C LYS A 337 0.87 64.70 22.29
N PRO A 338 2.02 65.32 22.03
CA PRO A 338 2.68 66.18 22.98
C PRO A 338 1.90 67.50 23.15
N TYR A 339 2.22 68.23 24.23
CA TYR A 339 1.64 69.53 24.51
C TYR A 339 2.70 70.63 24.47
N ARG A 340 2.33 71.80 23.90
CA ARG A 340 3.11 73.01 23.93
C ARG A 340 2.13 74.19 24.10
N ALA A 341 2.31 74.98 25.19
CA ALA A 341 1.44 76.08 25.47
C ALA A 341 1.45 77.13 24.32
N GLY A 342 0.25 77.51 23.84
CA GLY A 342 0.08 78.47 22.76
C GLY A 342 0.32 77.94 21.36
N TYR A 343 0.43 76.63 21.22
CA TYR A 343 0.61 75.95 19.94
C TYR A 343 -0.33 74.78 19.78
N ALA A 344 -0.84 74.58 18.60
CA ALA A 344 -1.55 73.39 18.21
C ALA A 344 -0.58 72.33 17.66
N PHE A 345 -0.68 71.06 18.12
CA PHE A 345 0.09 70.00 17.58
C PHE A 345 -0.38 69.65 16.16
N ALA A 346 0.51 69.80 15.18
CA ALA A 346 0.24 69.65 13.72
C ALA A 346 0.66 68.27 13.19
N GLY A 347 1.16 67.36 14.06
CA GLY A 347 1.57 66.00 13.65
C GLY A 347 3.05 65.71 13.82
N TRP A 348 3.38 64.45 13.63
CA TRP A 348 4.74 63.95 13.65
C TRP A 348 5.31 63.91 12.22
N TYR A 349 6.59 64.21 12.06
CA TYR A 349 7.34 64.21 10.82
C TYR A 349 8.64 63.45 10.99
N THR A 350 9.14 62.83 9.90
CA THR A 350 10.39 62.04 9.91
C THR A 350 11.61 62.82 9.50
N ASP A 351 11.46 64.12 9.20
CA ASP A 351 12.55 65.07 8.89
C ASP A 351 12.35 66.40 9.63
N ALA A 352 13.43 67.11 9.88
CA ALA A 352 13.44 68.39 10.60
C ALA A 352 12.81 69.55 9.82
N GLU A 353 12.70 69.40 8.51
CA GLU A 353 12.11 70.37 7.58
C GLU A 353 10.60 70.22 7.45
N PHE A 354 10.03 69.22 8.13
CA PHE A 354 8.60 68.88 8.13
C PHE A 354 8.03 68.64 6.73
N THR A 355 8.81 67.93 5.85
CA THR A 355 8.39 67.61 4.47
C THR A 355 7.76 66.25 4.36
N LYS A 356 8.10 65.33 5.31
CA LYS A 356 7.66 63.93 5.33
C LYS A 356 6.86 63.65 6.57
N ALA A 357 5.55 63.73 6.45
CA ALA A 357 4.65 63.33 7.56
C ALA A 357 4.84 61.89 7.92
N PHE A 358 4.86 61.59 9.22
CA PHE A 358 4.87 60.24 9.76
C PHE A 358 3.47 59.63 9.72
N ASP A 359 3.34 58.42 9.19
CA ASP A 359 2.06 57.71 9.02
C ASP A 359 1.49 57.12 10.31
N GLY A 360 2.25 57.24 11.41
CA GLY A 360 1.83 56.73 12.71
C GLY A 360 2.13 55.26 13.00
N VAL A 361 2.94 54.58 12.17
CA VAL A 361 3.33 53.19 12.34
C VAL A 361 4.84 53.04 12.32
N VAL A 362 5.39 52.35 13.31
CA VAL A 362 6.85 52.13 13.43
C VAL A 362 7.33 51.24 12.27
N PRO A 363 8.22 51.74 11.41
CA PRO A 363 8.74 50.97 10.28
C PRO A 363 9.82 49.97 10.69
N ALA A 364 10.27 49.12 9.76
CA ALA A 364 11.35 48.14 9.99
C ALA A 364 12.74 48.78 9.96
N ARG A 365 12.92 49.92 10.60
CA ARG A 365 14.18 50.64 10.77
C ARG A 365 14.09 51.65 11.90
N ASP A 366 15.22 52.12 12.39
CA ASP A 366 15.31 53.24 13.30
C ASP A 366 14.82 54.53 12.61
N ILE A 367 14.09 55.36 13.34
CA ILE A 367 13.53 56.61 12.88
C ILE A 367 13.74 57.75 13.90
N THR A 368 13.70 58.97 13.39
CA THR A 368 13.61 60.17 14.22
C THR A 368 12.28 60.89 13.93
N LEU A 369 11.57 61.26 14.95
CA LEU A 369 10.30 61.96 14.87
C LEU A 369 10.45 63.40 15.39
N TYR A 370 9.91 64.32 14.63
CA TYR A 370 9.88 65.76 14.95
C TYR A 370 8.45 66.22 15.06
N ALA A 371 8.08 66.78 16.24
CA ALA A 371 6.78 67.36 16.44
C ALA A 371 6.70 68.71 15.71
N LYS A 372 5.68 68.88 14.87
CA LYS A 372 5.35 70.14 14.20
C LYS A 372 4.28 70.85 15.00
N TRP A 373 4.46 72.18 15.11
CA TRP A 373 3.59 73.05 15.90
C TRP A 373 3.07 74.19 15.00
N ASP A 374 1.75 74.43 15.05
CA ASP A 374 1.12 75.58 14.49
C ASP A 374 0.85 76.62 15.60
N VAL A 375 1.25 77.84 15.39
CA VAL A 375 1.06 78.96 16.32
C VAL A 375 -0.43 79.21 16.55
N GLN A 376 -0.80 79.33 17.82
CA GLN A 376 -2.16 79.69 18.22
C GLN A 376 -2.20 81.10 18.77
N SER A 377 -3.32 81.77 18.52
CA SER A 377 -3.64 83.11 19.12
C SER A 377 -4.15 82.90 20.53
N VAL A 378 -3.53 83.55 21.45
CA VAL A 378 -3.84 83.47 22.92
C VAL A 378 -4.21 84.85 23.46
N ASN A 379 -4.90 84.89 24.60
CA ASN A 379 -5.31 86.12 25.25
C ASN A 379 -4.12 86.75 25.98
N TYR A 380 -4.03 88.10 25.97
CA TYR A 380 -3.20 88.86 26.88
C TYR A 380 -3.97 90.04 27.44
N THR A 381 -3.58 90.50 28.64
CA THR A 381 -4.30 91.49 29.42
C THR A 381 -3.49 92.79 29.53
N VAL A 382 -4.11 93.89 29.31
CA VAL A 382 -3.54 95.22 29.57
C VAL A 382 -4.26 95.90 30.75
N LYS A 383 -3.54 96.25 31.82
CA LYS A 383 -4.06 96.90 33.00
C LYS A 383 -3.54 98.31 33.07
N HIS A 384 -4.44 99.24 33.20
CA HIS A 384 -4.15 100.64 33.35
C HIS A 384 -4.37 100.97 34.85
N CYS A 385 -3.29 101.20 35.58
CA CYS A 385 -3.28 101.46 36.98
C CYS A 385 -2.99 102.93 37.30
N LEU A 386 -3.90 103.55 37.94
CA LEU A 386 -3.82 104.99 38.29
C LEU A 386 -3.24 105.16 39.69
N GLN A 387 -2.30 106.08 39.90
CA GLN A 387 -1.69 106.40 41.18
C GLN A 387 -2.76 106.91 42.17
N ASN A 388 -2.78 106.40 43.36
CA ASN A 388 -3.74 106.79 44.44
C ASN A 388 -3.50 108.26 44.90
N ALA A 389 -4.53 108.86 45.44
CA ALA A 389 -4.46 110.26 45.87
C ALA A 389 -3.52 110.50 47.06
N ASN A 390 -3.29 109.47 47.92
CA ASN A 390 -2.39 109.49 49.05
C ASN A 390 -0.97 108.94 48.75
N ASP A 391 -0.67 108.71 47.52
CA ASP A 391 0.60 108.18 47.03
C ASP A 391 1.05 106.81 47.52
N ASP A 392 0.09 106.01 48.04
CA ASP A 392 0.32 104.65 48.62
C ASP A 392 0.23 103.48 47.63
N GLY A 393 0.34 103.81 46.35
CA GLY A 393 0.27 102.75 45.33
C GLY A 393 -0.62 103.13 44.14
N TYR A 394 -1.08 102.06 43.43
CA TYR A 394 -1.90 102.22 42.24
C TYR A 394 -3.15 101.34 42.33
N SER A 395 -4.25 101.91 41.85
CA SER A 395 -5.54 101.24 41.76
C SER A 395 -5.88 100.99 40.27
N LEU A 396 -6.58 99.88 40.00
CA LEU A 396 -6.97 99.54 38.60
C LEU A 396 -7.97 100.56 38.08
N GLY A 397 -7.59 101.29 37.06
CA GLY A 397 -8.43 102.27 36.33
C GLY A 397 -9.19 101.67 35.15
N ALA A 398 -8.56 100.78 34.42
CA ALA A 398 -9.16 100.03 33.29
C ALA A 398 -8.41 98.72 33.06
N GLN A 399 -9.10 97.83 32.48
CA GLN A 399 -8.50 96.56 31.98
C GLN A 399 -9.06 96.25 30.58
N GLU A 400 -8.20 95.75 29.72
CA GLU A 400 -8.56 95.30 28.39
C GLU A 400 -7.93 93.93 28.13
N ASN A 401 -8.64 93.15 27.36
CA ASN A 401 -8.15 91.80 26.94
C ASN A 401 -8.03 91.82 25.42
N PHE A 402 -6.90 91.36 24.92
CA PHE A 402 -6.58 91.33 23.49
C PHE A 402 -6.12 89.88 23.17
N ASN A 403 -6.20 89.55 21.90
CA ASN A 403 -5.63 88.28 21.38
C ASN A 403 -4.45 88.62 20.48
N ALA A 404 -3.39 87.88 20.55
CA ALA A 404 -2.27 87.87 19.65
C ALA A 404 -1.64 86.50 19.54
N ASP A 405 -0.94 86.28 18.46
CA ASP A 405 -0.25 84.99 18.25
C ASP A 405 0.88 84.85 19.28
N THR A 406 1.02 83.62 19.80
CA THR A 406 2.09 83.24 20.71
C THR A 406 3.46 83.63 20.17
N ASP A 407 4.36 84.09 21.06
CA ASP A 407 5.72 84.53 20.78
C ASP A 407 5.79 85.87 19.92
N THR A 408 4.65 86.46 19.63
CA THR A 408 4.69 87.82 18.99
C THR A 408 4.95 88.91 20.03
N VAL A 409 5.68 89.91 19.57
CA VAL A 409 5.89 91.13 20.39
C VAL A 409 4.77 92.13 20.10
N VAL A 410 4.04 92.48 21.14
CA VAL A 410 2.97 93.43 21.07
C VAL A 410 3.37 94.70 21.77
N THR A 411 2.86 95.87 21.31
CA THR A 411 3.06 97.21 21.93
C THR A 411 1.69 97.85 22.13
N PRO A 412 0.99 97.46 23.24
CA PRO A 412 -0.35 97.97 23.48
C PRO A 412 -0.37 99.48 23.65
N GLU A 413 -1.44 100.07 23.22
CA GLU A 413 -1.60 101.52 23.33
C GLU A 413 -1.84 101.91 24.81
N VAL A 414 -1.27 103.08 25.18
CA VAL A 414 -1.58 103.68 26.45
C VAL A 414 -2.86 104.49 26.30
N LYS A 415 -3.68 104.58 27.37
CA LYS A 415 -4.90 105.40 27.40
C LYS A 415 -4.60 106.74 27.92
N ASN A 416 -5.47 107.70 27.63
CA ASN A 416 -5.42 108.99 28.25
C ASN A 416 -6.43 109.09 29.40
N PHE A 417 -5.95 109.38 30.57
CA PHE A 417 -6.78 109.61 31.78
C PHE A 417 -6.63 111.03 32.23
N ASP A 418 -7.73 111.71 32.35
CA ASP A 418 -7.73 113.12 32.75
C ASP A 418 -7.11 113.29 34.17
N GLY A 419 -6.14 114.16 34.27
CA GLY A 419 -5.40 114.39 35.54
C GLY A 419 -4.23 113.44 35.79
N PHE A 420 -3.84 112.53 34.77
CA PHE A 420 -2.71 111.67 34.89
C PHE A 420 -1.75 111.77 33.70
N THR A 421 -0.46 111.62 33.96
CA THR A 421 0.57 111.45 32.93
C THR A 421 0.67 109.98 32.58
N ALA A 422 0.56 109.69 31.24
CA ALA A 422 0.69 108.34 30.70
C ALA A 422 2.17 107.93 30.72
N PRO A 423 2.40 106.66 31.04
CA PRO A 423 3.75 106.05 30.88
C PRO A 423 4.11 105.86 29.44
N GLU A 424 5.40 105.57 29.19
CA GLU A 424 5.85 105.06 27.85
C GLU A 424 5.23 103.76 27.48
N LYS A 425 5.02 103.51 26.20
CA LYS A 425 4.58 102.24 25.66
C LYS A 425 5.59 101.14 25.99
N GLN A 426 5.09 100.01 26.38
CA GLN A 426 5.89 98.78 26.68
C GLN A 426 5.75 97.77 25.56
N GLN A 427 6.86 97.18 25.20
CA GLN A 427 6.87 95.99 24.36
C GLN A 427 6.87 94.73 25.25
N VAL A 428 6.04 93.75 24.91
CA VAL A 428 6.00 92.47 25.61
C VAL A 428 5.84 91.38 24.64
N THR A 429 6.50 90.29 24.87
CA THR A 429 6.28 89.05 24.13
C THR A 429 5.07 88.31 24.71
N VAL A 430 4.11 87.94 23.87
CA VAL A 430 2.90 87.20 24.30
C VAL A 430 3.26 85.74 24.50
N GLU A 431 3.15 85.32 25.75
CA GLU A 431 3.43 83.94 26.13
C GLU A 431 2.21 82.98 25.89
N GLY A 432 2.47 81.79 25.45
CA GLY A 432 1.45 80.82 25.02
C GLY A 432 0.52 80.30 26.12
N ASP A 433 0.81 80.61 27.40
CA ASP A 433 -0.02 80.26 28.53
C ASP A 433 -1.24 81.17 28.75
N GLY A 434 -1.35 82.24 27.91
CA GLY A 434 -2.47 83.18 27.98
C GLY A 434 -2.47 84.06 29.22
N ARG A 435 -1.35 84.17 29.99
CA ARG A 435 -1.22 84.94 31.21
C ARG A 435 -0.45 86.28 31.07
N THR A 436 0.01 86.53 29.87
CA THR A 436 0.76 87.80 29.57
C THR A 436 -0.06 88.99 30.00
N THR A 437 0.53 89.83 30.87
CA THR A 437 -0.11 91.05 31.39
C THR A 437 0.83 92.22 31.26
N VAL A 438 0.36 93.24 30.60
CA VAL A 438 1.04 94.54 30.51
C VAL A 438 0.40 95.50 31.55
N ILE A 439 1.21 96.14 32.36
CA ILE A 439 0.71 97.02 33.44
C ILE A 439 1.25 98.40 33.16
N TYR A 440 0.38 99.32 32.75
CA TYR A 440 0.68 100.72 32.61
C TYR A 440 0.36 101.40 33.91
N ARG A 441 1.34 102.13 34.51
CA ARG A 441 1.19 102.87 35.70
C ARG A 441 1.20 104.36 35.35
N TYR A 442 0.09 105.05 35.61
CA TYR A 442 -0.16 106.49 35.35
C TYR A 442 0.12 107.24 36.59
N THR A 443 1.01 108.27 36.53
CA THR A 443 1.31 109.17 37.63
C THR A 443 0.31 110.31 37.71
N ARG A 444 -0.12 110.66 38.85
CA ARG A 444 -1.06 111.74 39.12
C ARG A 444 -0.36 113.09 38.83
N ASN A 445 -0.98 113.96 38.09
CA ASN A 445 -0.45 115.29 37.83
C ASN A 445 -0.50 116.10 39.08
N VAL A 446 0.59 116.74 39.49
CA VAL A 446 0.62 117.70 40.62
C VAL A 446 -0.01 119.06 40.20
N ALA A 447 -1.09 119.42 40.84
CA ALA A 447 -1.66 120.76 40.60
C ALA A 447 -0.71 121.79 41.20
N ILE A 448 -0.05 122.52 40.27
CA ILE A 448 0.72 123.68 40.68
C ILE A 448 -0.31 124.79 41.13
N ARG A 449 -0.34 125.07 42.42
CA ARG A 449 -1.09 126.22 42.93
C ARG A 449 -0.34 127.46 42.72
#